data_ee7d205706b31c4d20acfb2ecfb21af9
#
_entry.id   ee7d205706b31c4d20acfb2ecfb21af9
#
_cell.length_a   1.000
_cell.length_b   1.000
_cell.length_c   1.000
_cell.angle_alpha   90.00
_cell.angle_beta   90.00
_cell.angle_gamma   90.00
#
_symmetry.space_group_name_H-M   'P 1'
#
loop_
_entity.id
_entity.type
_entity.pdbx_description
1 polymer ?
#
loop_
_entity_poly.entity_id
_entity_poly.type
_entity_poly.pdbx_seq_one_letter_code
_entity_poly.pdbx_strand_id
1 'polypeptide(L)'
;MGELVVGRPALQVRTAISIPLDMISVMSLLYRAVPGSGLDRWLIAARRALPRQLQEDLDLLHGFSGRLLYYMEEPIMRFDPLGEDRQGASIDELLEFLGELEAEEYREMAIRALDRVHQDLGTGLAAPSLQEESAWYRYVEPGLTTADAGEVVKLIRDPEGLKWRTMRLIRGVWDAVYRDEYEQRRGELEEAERIARVESSRGFGMAFAELTGNRLPSTLAAGLNQVASVTFCPSAHIGAFVSYVSYPPNLVVFFSAQNVVAAGAGLEPFVEELEPIRSDPVTGAPIDVLTGEDLLEMLRALGDANRLRIIDLLSSGQLYAQEIVGRLGIAQSAVSRHLSQLERAGLVRVEPRRGMKYYAIDRDRVESLADTLRVRVRQGETRT
;
A
#
# COMPACT_ATOMS: atom_id res chain seq x y z
N MET A 1 50.97 -12.45 -8.67
CA MET A 1 49.76 -12.10 -9.43
C MET A 1 48.82 -11.42 -8.46
N GLY A 2 48.73 -10.09 -8.56
CA GLY A 2 47.77 -9.33 -7.70
C GLY A 2 46.35 -9.54 -8.21
N GLU A 3 45.47 -10.02 -7.35
CA GLU A 3 44.04 -9.99 -7.62
C GLU A 3 43.60 -8.53 -7.75
N LEU A 4 43.14 -8.17 -8.93
CA LEU A 4 42.41 -6.94 -9.15
C LEU A 4 41.10 -7.03 -8.33
N VAL A 5 41.05 -6.38 -7.18
CA VAL A 5 39.78 -6.13 -6.50
C VAL A 5 39.02 -5.14 -7.39
N VAL A 6 38.16 -5.65 -8.23
CA VAL A 6 37.20 -4.83 -8.99
C VAL A 6 36.29 -4.23 -7.97
N GLY A 7 36.49 -2.95 -7.64
CA GLY A 7 35.60 -2.18 -6.79
C GLY A 7 34.18 -2.18 -7.42
N ARG A 8 33.17 -2.23 -6.58
CA ARG A 8 31.77 -2.12 -7.02
C ARG A 8 31.61 -0.82 -7.82
N PRO A 9 30.92 -0.83 -8.99
CA PRO A 9 30.61 0.42 -9.67
C PRO A 9 29.80 1.33 -8.72
N ALA A 10 30.13 2.61 -8.73
CA ALA A 10 29.41 3.59 -7.90
C ALA A 10 27.93 3.56 -8.27
N LEU A 11 27.06 3.62 -7.25
CA LEU A 11 25.62 3.71 -7.43
C LEU A 11 25.29 4.94 -8.29
N GLN A 12 24.66 4.72 -9.43
CA GLN A 12 24.23 5.80 -10.31
C GLN A 12 22.93 6.38 -9.76
N VAL A 13 22.91 7.70 -9.54
CA VAL A 13 21.71 8.43 -9.08
C VAL A 13 21.29 9.40 -10.18
N ARG A 14 20.04 9.32 -10.60
CA ARG A 14 19.48 10.14 -11.68
C ARG A 14 18.04 10.52 -11.37
N THR A 15 17.46 11.41 -12.16
CA THR A 15 16.07 11.82 -12.12
C THR A 15 15.45 11.58 -13.48
N ALA A 16 14.15 11.33 -13.51
CA ALA A 16 13.41 11.19 -14.76
C ALA A 16 11.94 11.53 -14.56
N ILE A 17 11.33 12.13 -15.58
CA ILE A 17 9.88 12.17 -15.75
C ILE A 17 9.53 11.06 -16.75
N SER A 18 8.60 10.19 -16.37
CA SER A 18 8.19 9.06 -17.21
C SER A 18 6.73 8.75 -16.97
N ILE A 19 5.90 8.92 -18.01
CA ILE A 19 4.47 8.58 -17.95
C ILE A 19 4.27 7.10 -17.55
N PRO A 20 4.97 6.12 -18.14
CA PRO A 20 4.85 4.73 -17.70
C PRO A 20 5.16 4.51 -16.22
N LEU A 21 6.22 5.13 -15.68
CA LEU A 21 6.55 4.99 -14.26
C LEU A 21 5.53 5.69 -13.36
N ASP A 22 5.08 6.88 -13.76
CA ASP A 22 4.06 7.60 -12.98
C ASP A 22 2.73 6.85 -12.97
N MET A 23 2.41 6.10 -14.03
CA MET A 23 1.26 5.18 -14.05
C MET A 23 1.37 4.09 -12.98
N ILE A 24 2.57 3.55 -12.68
CA ILE A 24 2.75 2.62 -11.54
C ILE A 24 2.33 3.32 -10.24
N SER A 25 2.87 4.53 -10.02
CA SER A 25 2.57 5.31 -8.82
C SER A 25 1.08 5.59 -8.69
N VAL A 26 0.47 6.16 -9.73
CA VAL A 26 -0.95 6.56 -9.72
C VAL A 26 -1.89 5.38 -9.54
N MET A 27 -1.70 4.27 -10.26
CA MET A 27 -2.55 3.10 -10.11
C MET A 27 -2.43 2.50 -8.70
N SER A 28 -1.22 2.46 -8.15
CA SER A 28 -0.97 2.02 -6.76
C SER A 28 -1.66 2.93 -5.74
N LEU A 29 -1.64 4.25 -5.96
CA LEU A 29 -2.33 5.21 -5.10
C LEU A 29 -3.85 5.12 -5.27
N LEU A 30 -4.37 5.01 -6.49
CA LEU A 30 -5.80 4.79 -6.77
C LEU A 30 -6.32 3.51 -6.11
N TYR A 31 -5.55 2.42 -6.15
CA TYR A 31 -5.91 1.18 -5.46
C TYR A 31 -6.11 1.40 -3.95
N ARG A 32 -5.28 2.23 -3.32
CA ARG A 32 -5.33 2.55 -1.88
C ARG A 32 -6.26 3.71 -1.54
N ALA A 33 -6.77 4.43 -2.53
CA ALA A 33 -7.59 5.63 -2.35
C ALA A 33 -9.01 5.29 -1.91
N VAL A 34 -9.15 4.93 -0.65
CA VAL A 34 -10.45 4.76 0.02
C VAL A 34 -10.69 5.92 0.98
N PRO A 35 -11.95 6.24 1.29
CA PRO A 35 -12.26 7.25 2.29
C PRO A 35 -11.53 6.99 3.60
N GLY A 36 -10.88 8.01 4.16
CA GLY A 36 -10.08 7.88 5.38
C GLY A 36 -8.65 7.33 5.18
N SER A 37 -8.21 7.07 3.94
CA SER A 37 -6.85 6.60 3.64
C SER A 37 -5.76 7.64 3.92
N GLY A 38 -6.10 8.92 4.06
CA GLY A 38 -5.13 10.02 4.17
C GLY A 38 -4.46 10.37 2.84
N LEU A 39 -4.96 9.83 1.73
CA LEU A 39 -4.51 10.19 0.39
C LEU A 39 -5.25 11.44 -0.11
N ASP A 40 -4.64 12.09 -1.09
CA ASP A 40 -5.15 13.25 -1.80
C ASP A 40 -6.63 13.09 -2.22
N ARG A 41 -7.40 14.17 -2.09
CA ARG A 41 -8.83 14.21 -2.46
C ARG A 41 -9.06 13.89 -3.93
N TRP A 42 -8.16 14.32 -4.79
CA TRP A 42 -8.23 13.99 -6.21
C TRP A 42 -8.21 12.48 -6.42
N LEU A 43 -7.31 11.74 -5.76
CA LEU A 43 -7.23 10.27 -5.86
C LEU A 43 -8.54 9.60 -5.44
N ILE A 44 -9.16 10.07 -4.35
CA ILE A 44 -10.44 9.52 -3.87
C ILE A 44 -11.56 9.80 -4.89
N ALA A 45 -11.60 11.02 -5.43
CA ALA A 45 -12.57 11.41 -6.45
C ALA A 45 -12.34 10.65 -7.76
N ALA A 46 -11.10 10.56 -8.22
CA ALA A 46 -10.71 9.85 -9.43
C ALA A 46 -11.05 8.36 -9.35
N ARG A 47 -10.76 7.69 -8.22
CA ARG A 47 -11.16 6.28 -8.01
C ARG A 47 -12.68 6.09 -8.13
N ARG A 48 -13.47 7.00 -7.55
CA ARG A 48 -14.94 6.95 -7.64
C ARG A 48 -15.45 7.20 -9.07
N ALA A 49 -14.73 8.04 -9.82
CA ALA A 49 -15.09 8.36 -11.21
C ALA A 49 -14.74 7.24 -12.20
N LEU A 50 -13.85 6.32 -11.83
CA LEU A 50 -13.54 5.17 -12.68
C LEU A 50 -14.81 4.34 -12.95
N PRO A 51 -15.03 3.88 -14.21
CA PRO A 51 -16.03 2.88 -14.52
C PRO A 51 -15.91 1.65 -13.61
N ARG A 52 -17.05 1.07 -13.20
CA ARG A 52 -17.09 -0.06 -12.27
C ARG A 52 -16.15 -1.20 -12.66
N GLN A 53 -16.11 -1.53 -13.95
CA GLN A 53 -15.24 -2.60 -14.47
C GLN A 53 -13.74 -2.29 -14.26
N LEU A 54 -13.33 -1.02 -14.38
CA LEU A 54 -11.95 -0.62 -14.10
C LEU A 54 -11.64 -0.63 -12.61
N GLN A 55 -12.61 -0.33 -11.75
CA GLN A 55 -12.45 -0.48 -10.30
C GLN A 55 -12.25 -1.96 -9.92
N GLU A 56 -13.04 -2.86 -10.50
CA GLU A 56 -12.91 -4.31 -10.31
C GLU A 56 -11.56 -4.84 -10.81
N ASP A 57 -11.08 -4.37 -11.97
CA ASP A 57 -9.74 -4.74 -12.46
C ASP A 57 -8.62 -4.17 -11.58
N LEU A 58 -8.77 -2.94 -11.11
CA LEU A 58 -7.82 -2.30 -10.21
C LEU A 58 -7.68 -3.11 -8.91
N ASP A 59 -8.81 -3.49 -8.32
CA ASP A 59 -8.86 -4.27 -7.08
C ASP A 59 -8.33 -5.70 -7.26
N LEU A 60 -8.60 -6.32 -8.39
CA LEU A 60 -8.13 -7.67 -8.70
C LEU A 60 -6.63 -7.69 -8.99
N LEU A 61 -6.16 -6.87 -9.94
CA LEU A 61 -4.78 -6.94 -10.43
C LEU A 61 -3.76 -6.41 -9.40
N HIS A 62 -4.13 -5.44 -8.57
CA HIS A 62 -3.30 -5.01 -7.45
C HIS A 62 -3.47 -5.92 -6.23
N GLY A 63 -4.67 -6.49 -6.04
CA GLY A 63 -5.03 -7.25 -4.86
C GLY A 63 -4.42 -8.65 -4.78
N PHE A 64 -3.92 -9.23 -5.87
CA PHE A 64 -3.41 -10.58 -5.83
C PHE A 64 -1.92 -10.71 -5.47
N SER A 65 -1.13 -9.67 -5.61
CA SER A 65 0.28 -9.65 -5.19
C SER A 65 0.51 -8.95 -3.84
N GLY A 66 -0.56 -8.73 -3.12
CA GLY A 66 -0.57 -8.27 -1.74
C GLY A 66 -0.20 -6.81 -1.56
N ARG A 67 0.33 -6.52 -0.38
CA ARG A 67 0.71 -5.17 0.05
C ARG A 67 1.76 -4.51 -0.85
N LEU A 68 2.48 -5.30 -1.64
CA LEU A 68 3.64 -4.87 -2.41
C LEU A 68 3.30 -4.55 -3.86
N LEU A 69 2.08 -4.92 -4.33
CA LEU A 69 1.52 -4.55 -5.63
C LEU A 69 2.40 -4.97 -6.84
N TYR A 70 3.24 -5.98 -6.68
CA TYR A 70 4.30 -6.35 -7.60
C TYR A 70 3.84 -6.65 -9.03
N TYR A 71 2.62 -7.19 -9.19
CA TYR A 71 2.19 -7.58 -10.53
C TYR A 71 2.11 -6.38 -11.48
N MET A 72 1.52 -5.27 -11.06
CA MET A 72 1.35 -4.12 -11.96
C MET A 72 2.66 -3.37 -12.26
N GLU A 73 3.72 -3.64 -11.48
CA GLU A 73 5.08 -3.17 -11.79
C GLU A 73 5.70 -3.96 -12.95
N GLU A 74 5.47 -5.28 -13.01
CA GLU A 74 6.13 -6.19 -13.96
C GLU A 74 5.95 -5.79 -15.44
N PRO A 75 4.71 -5.59 -15.99
CA PRO A 75 4.54 -5.22 -17.38
C PRO A 75 5.17 -3.87 -17.73
N ILE A 76 5.10 -2.89 -16.83
CA ILE A 76 5.68 -1.57 -17.06
C ILE A 76 7.21 -1.61 -16.98
N MET A 77 7.78 -2.32 -16.00
CA MET A 77 9.23 -2.47 -15.91
C MET A 77 9.80 -3.35 -17.04
N ARG A 78 9.00 -4.26 -17.61
CA ARG A 78 9.35 -5.03 -18.82
C ARG A 78 9.50 -4.14 -20.05
N PHE A 79 8.74 -3.06 -20.13
CA PHE A 79 8.88 -2.03 -21.16
C PHE A 79 10.22 -1.29 -21.08
N ASP A 80 10.91 -1.36 -19.95
CA ASP A 80 12.14 -0.61 -19.64
C ASP A 80 12.01 0.91 -19.80
N PRO A 81 11.12 1.55 -19.02
CA PRO A 81 10.87 2.99 -19.13
C PRO A 81 12.09 3.87 -18.75
N LEU A 82 13.16 3.26 -18.24
CA LEU A 82 14.42 3.92 -17.89
C LEU A 82 15.47 3.83 -19.01
N GLY A 83 15.22 3.07 -20.08
CA GLY A 83 16.07 2.94 -21.24
C GLY A 83 16.21 4.27 -22.00
N GLU A 84 17.35 4.53 -22.59
CA GLU A 84 17.63 5.79 -23.33
C GLU A 84 16.61 6.02 -24.45
N ASP A 85 16.22 4.95 -25.15
CA ASP A 85 15.24 5.01 -26.26
C ASP A 85 13.80 5.16 -25.79
N ARG A 86 13.54 5.11 -24.49
CA ARG A 86 12.19 5.15 -23.89
C ARG A 86 11.95 6.40 -23.04
N GLN A 87 12.91 7.29 -23.00
CA GLN A 87 12.76 8.58 -22.31
C GLN A 87 11.66 9.41 -22.98
N GLY A 88 10.63 9.76 -22.21
CA GLY A 88 9.47 10.50 -22.74
C GLY A 88 8.44 9.62 -23.46
N ALA A 89 8.51 8.31 -23.35
CA ALA A 89 7.55 7.40 -23.95
C ALA A 89 6.11 7.68 -23.47
N SER A 90 5.19 7.64 -24.41
CA SER A 90 3.75 7.80 -24.18
C SER A 90 3.08 6.51 -23.67
N ILE A 91 1.84 6.65 -23.25
CA ILE A 91 1.00 5.47 -22.92
C ILE A 91 0.72 4.62 -24.16
N ASP A 92 0.63 5.24 -25.34
CA ASP A 92 0.38 4.51 -26.59
C ASP A 92 1.57 3.59 -26.93
N GLU A 93 2.80 4.09 -26.81
CA GLU A 93 4.01 3.27 -27.02
C GLU A 93 4.15 2.15 -25.97
N LEU A 94 3.81 2.41 -24.71
CA LEU A 94 3.74 1.37 -23.69
C LEU A 94 2.73 0.28 -24.07
N LEU A 95 1.52 0.67 -24.47
CA LEU A 95 0.46 -0.27 -24.79
C LEU A 95 0.69 -1.02 -26.11
N GLU A 96 1.35 -0.40 -27.07
CA GLU A 96 1.80 -1.08 -28.28
C GLU A 96 2.79 -2.20 -27.92
N PHE A 97 3.84 -1.89 -27.17
CA PHE A 97 4.80 -2.87 -26.67
C PHE A 97 4.10 -4.00 -25.88
N LEU A 98 3.23 -3.66 -24.94
CA LEU A 98 2.50 -4.65 -24.14
C LEU A 98 1.57 -5.51 -25.01
N GLY A 99 1.01 -4.95 -26.08
CA GLY A 99 0.18 -5.64 -27.03
C GLY A 99 0.93 -6.70 -27.84
N GLU A 100 2.23 -6.48 -28.11
CA GLU A 100 3.10 -7.40 -28.83
C GLU A 100 3.55 -8.61 -28.00
N LEU A 101 3.56 -8.48 -26.65
CA LEU A 101 3.92 -9.60 -25.78
C LEU A 101 2.93 -10.75 -25.92
N GLU A 102 3.43 -11.97 -25.90
CA GLU A 102 2.60 -13.16 -25.84
C GLU A 102 1.83 -13.25 -24.53
N ALA A 103 0.61 -13.79 -24.56
CA ALA A 103 -0.22 -13.89 -23.36
C ALA A 103 0.47 -14.69 -22.23
N GLU A 104 1.24 -15.71 -22.60
CA GLU A 104 1.99 -16.52 -21.64
C GLU A 104 3.01 -15.71 -20.82
N GLU A 105 3.59 -14.66 -21.40
CA GLU A 105 4.49 -13.76 -20.67
C GLU A 105 3.78 -13.04 -19.52
N TYR A 106 2.48 -12.73 -19.66
CA TYR A 106 1.69 -12.15 -18.56
C TYR A 106 1.50 -13.12 -17.40
N ARG A 107 1.29 -14.42 -17.69
CA ARG A 107 1.28 -15.45 -16.65
C ARG A 107 2.61 -15.54 -15.93
N GLU A 108 3.71 -15.53 -16.67
CA GLU A 108 5.05 -15.55 -16.08
C GLU A 108 5.30 -14.32 -15.18
N MET A 109 4.86 -13.12 -15.63
CA MET A 109 4.93 -11.91 -14.81
C MET A 109 4.11 -12.04 -13.52
N ALA A 110 2.90 -12.61 -13.59
CA ALA A 110 2.08 -12.84 -12.41
C ALA A 110 2.71 -13.84 -11.43
N ILE A 111 3.31 -14.91 -11.96
CA ILE A 111 4.04 -15.90 -11.14
C ILE A 111 5.25 -15.26 -10.48
N ARG A 112 6.06 -14.48 -11.21
CA ARG A 112 7.21 -13.75 -10.63
C ARG A 112 6.78 -12.78 -9.52
N ALA A 113 5.67 -12.07 -9.72
CA ALA A 113 5.13 -11.18 -8.69
C ALA A 113 4.74 -11.95 -7.41
N LEU A 114 4.12 -13.11 -7.53
CA LEU A 114 3.80 -13.99 -6.41
C LEU A 114 5.04 -14.61 -5.77
N ASP A 115 6.04 -15.03 -6.56
CA ASP A 115 7.32 -15.51 -6.03
C ASP A 115 8.02 -14.44 -5.19
N ARG A 116 7.98 -13.17 -5.61
CA ARG A 116 8.50 -12.04 -4.81
C ARG A 116 7.76 -11.91 -3.49
N VAL A 117 6.43 -12.04 -3.48
CA VAL A 117 5.63 -12.06 -2.24
C VAL A 117 6.10 -13.17 -1.31
N HIS A 118 6.30 -14.38 -1.84
CA HIS A 118 6.76 -15.53 -1.05
C HIS A 118 8.17 -15.33 -0.51
N GLN A 119 9.07 -14.71 -1.28
CA GLN A 119 10.42 -14.36 -0.81
C GLN A 119 10.36 -13.37 0.35
N ASP A 120 9.56 -12.31 0.24
CA ASP A 120 9.45 -11.28 1.28
C ASP A 120 8.77 -11.80 2.56
N LEU A 121 7.80 -12.72 2.42
CA LEU A 121 7.14 -13.35 3.54
C LEU A 121 7.91 -14.55 4.11
N GLY A 122 8.98 -15.00 3.43
CA GLY A 122 9.78 -16.14 3.88
C GLY A 122 9.01 -17.46 3.92
N THR A 123 8.00 -17.66 3.06
CA THR A 123 7.14 -18.84 3.10
C THR A 123 7.80 -20.11 2.57
N GLY A 124 8.81 -19.94 1.70
CA GLY A 124 9.49 -21.05 1.03
C GLY A 124 8.63 -21.82 0.02
N LEU A 125 7.45 -21.30 -0.34
CA LEU A 125 6.59 -21.92 -1.35
C LEU A 125 7.10 -21.58 -2.75
N ALA A 126 7.05 -22.56 -3.65
CA ALA A 126 7.31 -22.40 -5.08
C ALA A 126 6.01 -22.52 -5.88
N ALA A 127 5.97 -21.88 -7.05
CA ALA A 127 4.81 -21.95 -7.93
C ALA A 127 4.48 -23.40 -8.31
N PRO A 128 3.21 -23.84 -8.10
CA PRO A 128 2.80 -25.22 -8.41
C PRO A 128 2.67 -25.43 -9.91
N SER A 129 2.60 -26.69 -10.34
CA SER A 129 2.22 -27.05 -11.70
C SER A 129 0.80 -26.57 -12.03
N LEU A 130 0.55 -26.15 -13.27
CA LEU A 130 -0.78 -25.69 -13.71
C LEU A 130 -1.87 -26.76 -13.56
N GLN A 131 -1.51 -28.05 -13.53
CA GLN A 131 -2.42 -29.15 -13.31
C GLN A 131 -2.90 -29.29 -11.85
N GLU A 132 -2.16 -28.70 -10.90
CA GLU A 132 -2.42 -28.83 -9.47
C GLU A 132 -3.28 -27.68 -8.94
N GLU A 133 -4.55 -27.64 -9.34
CA GLU A 133 -5.43 -26.51 -9.03
C GLU A 133 -5.51 -26.19 -7.50
N SER A 134 -5.65 -27.21 -6.67
CA SER A 134 -5.72 -27.05 -5.21
C SER A 134 -4.43 -26.46 -4.59
N ALA A 135 -3.28 -26.70 -5.22
CA ALA A 135 -2.02 -26.12 -4.78
C ALA A 135 -1.94 -24.61 -5.08
N TRP A 136 -2.57 -24.18 -6.17
CA TRP A 136 -2.65 -22.76 -6.53
C TRP A 136 -3.39 -21.93 -5.49
N TYR A 137 -4.48 -22.43 -4.89
CA TYR A 137 -5.20 -21.71 -3.83
C TYR A 137 -4.28 -21.41 -2.64
N ARG A 138 -3.49 -22.40 -2.20
CA ARG A 138 -2.52 -22.19 -1.11
C ARG A 138 -1.36 -21.28 -1.48
N TYR A 139 -0.97 -21.29 -2.76
CA TYR A 139 0.12 -20.46 -3.25
C TYR A 139 -0.29 -18.99 -3.37
N VAL A 140 -1.49 -18.66 -3.83
CA VAL A 140 -1.94 -17.27 -3.96
C VAL A 140 -2.36 -16.63 -2.63
N GLU A 141 -2.88 -17.42 -1.68
CA GLU A 141 -3.47 -16.94 -0.42
C GLU A 141 -2.59 -15.92 0.34
N PRO A 142 -1.28 -16.13 0.55
CA PRO A 142 -0.45 -15.17 1.29
C PRO A 142 -0.31 -13.80 0.63
N GLY A 143 -0.51 -13.72 -0.69
CA GLY A 143 -0.42 -12.48 -1.47
C GLY A 143 -1.71 -11.69 -1.52
N LEU A 144 -2.85 -12.28 -1.13
CA LEU A 144 -4.15 -11.66 -1.32
C LEU A 144 -4.42 -10.51 -0.36
N THR A 145 -5.06 -9.47 -0.90
CA THR A 145 -5.60 -8.35 -0.11
C THR A 145 -7.08 -8.12 -0.44
N THR A 146 -7.40 -7.55 -1.59
CA THR A 146 -8.77 -7.30 -2.06
C THR A 146 -9.27 -8.35 -3.06
N ALA A 147 -8.36 -9.12 -3.65
CA ALA A 147 -8.68 -10.13 -4.65
C ALA A 147 -9.17 -11.44 -4.01
N ASP A 148 -10.12 -12.11 -4.65
CA ASP A 148 -10.58 -13.46 -4.29
C ASP A 148 -9.63 -14.53 -4.85
N ALA A 149 -9.32 -15.54 -4.05
CA ALA A 149 -8.39 -16.60 -4.44
C ALA A 149 -8.84 -17.36 -5.71
N GLY A 150 -10.14 -17.64 -5.84
CA GLY A 150 -10.68 -18.33 -7.00
C GLY A 150 -10.58 -17.50 -8.28
N GLU A 151 -10.82 -16.18 -8.18
CA GLU A 151 -10.65 -15.27 -9.30
C GLU A 151 -9.18 -15.18 -9.74
N VAL A 152 -8.24 -15.10 -8.78
CA VAL A 152 -6.80 -15.07 -9.07
C VAL A 152 -6.32 -16.37 -9.71
N VAL A 153 -6.70 -17.52 -9.16
CA VAL A 153 -6.36 -18.84 -9.75
C VAL A 153 -6.90 -18.98 -11.16
N LYS A 154 -8.16 -18.56 -11.39
CA LYS A 154 -8.76 -18.54 -12.73
C LYS A 154 -7.99 -17.62 -13.67
N LEU A 155 -7.59 -16.44 -13.21
CA LEU A 155 -6.87 -15.45 -14.01
C LEU A 155 -5.47 -15.95 -14.41
N ILE A 156 -4.73 -16.60 -13.48
CA ILE A 156 -3.43 -17.23 -13.78
C ILE A 156 -3.57 -18.32 -14.85
N ARG A 157 -4.69 -19.02 -14.89
CA ARG A 157 -4.98 -20.06 -15.89
C ARG A 157 -5.50 -19.53 -17.23
N ASP A 158 -5.89 -18.24 -17.27
CA ASP A 158 -6.35 -17.53 -18.45
C ASP A 158 -5.41 -16.35 -18.78
N PRO A 159 -4.24 -16.62 -19.40
CA PRO A 159 -3.26 -15.57 -19.69
C PRO A 159 -3.76 -14.53 -20.69
N GLU A 160 -4.66 -14.90 -21.60
CA GLU A 160 -5.30 -13.96 -22.52
C GLU A 160 -6.20 -12.97 -21.76
N GLY A 161 -6.99 -13.47 -20.82
CA GLY A 161 -7.80 -12.64 -19.94
C GLY A 161 -6.95 -11.73 -19.05
N LEU A 162 -5.81 -12.24 -18.57
CA LEU A 162 -4.85 -11.46 -17.77
C LEU A 162 -4.24 -10.31 -18.58
N LYS A 163 -3.74 -10.61 -19.79
CA LYS A 163 -3.22 -9.62 -20.75
C LYS A 163 -4.27 -8.54 -21.03
N TRP A 164 -5.46 -8.96 -21.41
CA TRP A 164 -6.54 -8.03 -21.76
C TRP A 164 -6.93 -7.11 -20.59
N ARG A 165 -7.09 -7.65 -19.38
CA ARG A 165 -7.42 -6.85 -18.20
C ARG A 165 -6.31 -5.86 -17.84
N THR A 166 -5.05 -6.28 -17.93
CA THR A 166 -3.89 -5.43 -17.67
C THR A 166 -3.85 -4.24 -18.62
N MET A 167 -3.97 -4.48 -19.91
CA MET A 167 -3.96 -3.42 -20.93
C MET A 167 -5.18 -2.50 -20.79
N ARG A 168 -6.36 -3.09 -20.54
CA ARG A 168 -7.60 -2.33 -20.32
C ARG A 168 -7.47 -1.42 -19.09
N LEU A 169 -6.89 -1.91 -17.99
CA LEU A 169 -6.71 -1.11 -16.77
C LEU A 169 -5.78 0.08 -17.04
N ILE A 170 -4.61 -0.15 -17.63
CA ILE A 170 -3.64 0.92 -17.94
C ILE A 170 -4.29 1.98 -18.86
N ARG A 171 -4.89 1.55 -19.97
CA ARG A 171 -5.58 2.44 -20.91
C ARG A 171 -6.74 3.17 -20.23
N GLY A 172 -7.56 2.43 -19.51
CA GLY A 172 -8.77 2.96 -18.91
C GLY A 172 -8.50 3.98 -17.80
N VAL A 173 -7.50 3.77 -16.95
CA VAL A 173 -7.09 4.75 -15.93
C VAL A 173 -6.55 6.02 -16.60
N TRP A 174 -5.69 5.87 -17.60
CA TRP A 174 -5.16 7.00 -18.36
C TRP A 174 -6.27 7.83 -18.99
N ASP A 175 -7.16 7.20 -19.77
CA ASP A 175 -8.19 7.89 -20.54
C ASP A 175 -9.32 8.46 -19.66
N ALA A 176 -9.69 7.77 -18.58
CA ALA A 176 -10.84 8.16 -17.78
C ALA A 176 -10.52 9.25 -16.75
N VAL A 177 -9.32 9.24 -16.15
CA VAL A 177 -9.04 10.11 -15.00
C VAL A 177 -7.66 10.78 -15.01
N TYR A 178 -6.63 10.18 -15.64
CA TYR A 178 -5.27 10.65 -15.39
C TYR A 178 -4.66 11.52 -16.49
N ARG A 179 -5.06 11.38 -17.76
CA ARG A 179 -4.50 12.18 -18.87
C ARG A 179 -4.58 13.69 -18.63
N ASP A 180 -5.78 14.19 -18.34
CA ASP A 180 -6.00 15.61 -18.14
C ASP A 180 -5.30 16.13 -16.88
N GLU A 181 -5.29 15.34 -15.82
CA GLU A 181 -4.56 15.66 -14.58
C GLU A 181 -3.06 15.73 -14.83
N TYR A 182 -2.49 14.75 -15.54
CA TYR A 182 -1.08 14.74 -15.89
C TYR A 182 -0.69 16.00 -16.68
N GLU A 183 -1.48 16.38 -17.68
CA GLU A 183 -1.22 17.60 -18.48
C GLU A 183 -1.31 18.87 -17.62
N GLN A 184 -2.27 18.93 -16.69
CA GLN A 184 -2.38 20.07 -15.76
C GLN A 184 -1.19 20.16 -14.81
N ARG A 185 -0.63 19.02 -14.37
CA ARG A 185 0.49 18.96 -13.44
C ARG A 185 1.86 18.94 -14.11
N ARG A 186 1.93 18.86 -15.43
CA ARG A 186 3.18 18.75 -16.19
C ARG A 186 4.23 19.78 -15.76
N GLY A 187 3.86 21.06 -15.68
CA GLY A 187 4.80 22.12 -15.28
C GLY A 187 5.34 21.95 -13.85
N GLU A 188 4.53 21.43 -12.93
CA GLU A 188 4.94 21.12 -11.56
C GLU A 188 5.89 19.93 -11.53
N LEU A 189 5.61 18.87 -12.32
CA LEU A 189 6.48 17.70 -12.44
C LEU A 189 7.85 18.08 -13.04
N GLU A 190 7.87 18.92 -14.08
CA GLU A 190 9.11 19.41 -14.71
C GLU A 190 9.96 20.24 -13.74
N GLU A 191 9.34 21.13 -12.97
CA GLU A 191 10.05 21.93 -11.97
C GLU A 191 10.57 21.06 -10.83
N ALA A 192 9.78 20.08 -10.34
CA ALA A 192 10.20 19.14 -9.32
C ALA A 192 11.39 18.28 -9.79
N GLU A 193 11.39 17.83 -11.05
CA GLU A 193 12.51 17.09 -11.63
C GLU A 193 13.77 17.95 -11.71
N ARG A 194 13.64 19.22 -12.10
CA ARG A 194 14.75 20.15 -12.15
C ARG A 194 15.41 20.35 -10.78
N ILE A 195 14.61 20.47 -9.71
CA ILE A 195 15.10 20.56 -8.34
C ILE A 195 15.75 19.24 -7.94
N ALA A 196 15.10 18.12 -8.19
CA ALA A 196 15.59 16.80 -7.84
C ALA A 196 16.93 16.46 -8.51
N ARG A 197 17.18 16.95 -9.72
CA ARG A 197 18.45 16.77 -10.44
C ARG A 197 19.62 17.39 -9.67
N VAL A 198 19.41 18.55 -9.06
CA VAL A 198 20.41 19.23 -8.23
C VAL A 198 20.67 18.41 -6.96
N GLU A 199 19.60 17.99 -6.27
CA GLU A 199 19.70 17.22 -5.02
C GLU A 199 20.34 15.83 -5.25
N SER A 200 20.02 15.19 -6.36
CA SER A 200 20.60 13.89 -6.74
C SER A 200 22.11 13.90 -6.90
N SER A 201 22.71 15.04 -7.25
CA SER A 201 24.16 15.21 -7.33
C SER A 201 24.88 15.09 -5.97
N ARG A 202 24.15 15.21 -4.87
CA ARG A 202 24.69 15.09 -3.50
C ARG A 202 24.77 13.65 -2.99
N GLY A 203 24.36 12.69 -3.82
CA GLY A 203 24.34 11.26 -3.50
C GLY A 203 23.02 10.76 -2.95
N PHE A 204 22.79 9.45 -3.07
CA PHE A 204 21.50 8.81 -2.85
C PHE A 204 20.87 9.11 -1.48
N GLY A 205 21.63 8.96 -0.39
CA GLY A 205 21.04 9.09 0.98
C GLY A 205 20.56 10.51 1.28
N MET A 206 21.29 11.53 0.82
CA MET A 206 20.88 12.93 0.98
C MET A 206 19.70 13.25 0.06
N ALA A 207 19.78 12.88 -1.21
CA ALA A 207 18.71 13.07 -2.17
C ALA A 207 17.41 12.41 -1.69
N PHE A 208 17.48 11.19 -1.15
CA PHE A 208 16.32 10.51 -0.61
C PHE A 208 15.67 11.28 0.52
N ALA A 209 16.45 11.76 1.49
CA ALA A 209 15.92 12.52 2.63
C ALA A 209 15.30 13.86 2.19
N GLU A 210 15.98 14.62 1.33
CA GLU A 210 15.52 15.93 0.87
C GLU A 210 14.28 15.83 -0.03
N LEU A 211 14.26 14.86 -0.97
CA LEU A 211 13.16 14.75 -1.92
C LEU A 211 11.90 14.09 -1.33
N THR A 212 12.08 13.16 -0.39
CA THR A 212 10.94 12.44 0.19
C THR A 212 10.49 12.98 1.55
N GLY A 213 11.30 13.83 2.19
CA GLY A 213 11.08 14.26 3.57
C GLY A 213 11.21 13.13 4.60
N ASN A 214 11.71 11.95 4.20
CA ASN A 214 11.72 10.75 5.01
C ASN A 214 13.14 10.19 5.19
N ARG A 215 13.34 9.46 6.29
CA ARG A 215 14.57 8.67 6.45
C ARG A 215 14.52 7.42 5.57
N LEU A 216 15.68 7.03 5.05
CA LEU A 216 15.81 5.82 4.24
C LEU A 216 15.34 4.58 5.05
N PRO A 217 14.31 3.84 4.58
CA PRO A 217 13.85 2.63 5.26
C PRO A 217 14.97 1.58 5.35
N SER A 218 15.08 0.89 6.50
CA SER A 218 16.12 -0.14 6.70
C SER A 218 16.01 -1.30 5.72
N THR A 219 14.79 -1.66 5.33
CA THR A 219 14.51 -2.68 4.30
C THR A 219 15.06 -2.28 2.94
N LEU A 220 14.87 -1.02 2.54
CA LEU A 220 15.40 -0.49 1.30
C LEU A 220 16.94 -0.40 1.35
N ALA A 221 17.49 0.07 2.48
CA ALA A 221 18.94 0.13 2.69
C ALA A 221 19.60 -1.24 2.56
N ALA A 222 18.98 -2.30 3.08
CA ALA A 222 19.48 -3.67 2.98
C ALA A 222 19.51 -4.18 1.52
N GLY A 223 18.52 -3.77 0.69
CA GLY A 223 18.42 -4.16 -0.72
C GLY A 223 19.37 -3.41 -1.67
N LEU A 224 19.96 -2.29 -1.25
CA LEU A 224 20.84 -1.47 -2.10
C LEU A 224 22.06 -2.22 -2.65
N ASN A 225 22.43 -3.34 -2.04
CA ASN A 225 23.53 -4.15 -2.54
C ASN A 225 23.27 -4.82 -3.90
N GLN A 226 22.03 -4.90 -4.34
CA GLN A 226 21.60 -5.45 -5.62
C GLN A 226 21.27 -4.36 -6.65
N VAL A 227 21.38 -3.09 -6.25
CA VAL A 227 21.00 -1.93 -7.07
C VAL A 227 22.25 -1.31 -7.69
N ALA A 228 22.23 -1.11 -9.01
CA ALA A 228 23.26 -0.39 -9.76
C ALA A 228 22.84 1.06 -10.05
N SER A 229 21.54 1.31 -10.21
CA SER A 229 21.02 2.65 -10.47
C SER A 229 19.77 2.96 -9.65
N VAL A 230 19.68 4.22 -9.19
CA VAL A 230 18.49 4.78 -8.55
C VAL A 230 17.96 5.92 -9.43
N THR A 231 16.69 5.89 -9.72
CA THR A 231 16.00 6.96 -10.43
C THR A 231 14.92 7.58 -9.54
N PHE A 232 15.03 8.88 -9.29
CA PHE A 232 13.99 9.65 -8.61
C PHE A 232 12.98 10.15 -9.64
N CYS A 233 11.69 9.83 -9.43
CA CYS A 233 10.59 10.24 -10.28
C CYS A 233 9.61 11.11 -9.49
N PRO A 234 9.33 12.35 -9.93
CA PRO A 234 8.28 13.16 -9.33
C PRO A 234 6.91 12.53 -9.59
N SER A 235 6.02 12.60 -8.60
CA SER A 235 4.62 12.17 -8.71
C SER A 235 3.72 13.24 -8.11
N ALA A 236 2.59 13.52 -8.76
CA ALA A 236 1.73 14.64 -8.39
C ALA A 236 0.95 14.40 -7.09
N HIS A 237 0.57 13.15 -6.79
CA HIS A 237 -0.41 12.81 -5.75
C HIS A 237 0.14 11.95 -4.62
N ILE A 238 1.45 11.72 -4.56
CA ILE A 238 2.03 10.84 -3.53
C ILE A 238 2.01 11.47 -2.13
N GLY A 239 1.95 12.80 -2.04
CA GLY A 239 1.91 13.53 -0.76
C GLY A 239 3.12 13.23 0.12
N ALA A 240 2.87 12.93 1.40
CA ALA A 240 3.90 12.57 2.38
C ALA A 240 4.30 11.08 2.34
N PHE A 241 3.70 10.30 1.46
CA PHE A 241 4.01 8.87 1.37
C PHE A 241 5.32 8.64 0.62
N VAL A 242 6.05 7.59 1.00
CA VAL A 242 7.20 7.09 0.25
C VAL A 242 6.75 5.88 -0.56
N SER A 243 6.96 5.93 -1.87
CA SER A 243 6.74 4.79 -2.76
C SER A 243 7.99 4.53 -3.57
N TYR A 244 8.27 3.26 -3.82
CA TYR A 244 9.40 2.86 -4.65
C TYR A 244 9.14 1.52 -5.33
N VAL A 245 9.76 1.34 -6.49
CA VAL A 245 9.80 0.07 -7.21
C VAL A 245 11.23 -0.47 -7.15
N SER A 246 11.39 -1.62 -6.51
CA SER A 246 12.67 -2.34 -6.48
C SER A 246 12.68 -3.40 -7.56
N TYR A 247 13.35 -3.12 -8.67
CA TYR A 247 13.47 -4.00 -9.82
C TYR A 247 14.95 -4.12 -10.22
N PRO A 248 15.73 -4.94 -9.51
CA PRO A 248 17.18 -5.03 -9.71
C PRO A 248 17.58 -5.25 -11.17
N PRO A 249 18.60 -4.54 -11.68
CA PRO A 249 19.51 -3.67 -10.96
C PRO A 249 19.01 -2.23 -10.74
N ASN A 250 17.75 -1.92 -11.03
CA ASN A 250 17.15 -0.59 -10.94
C ASN A 250 16.31 -0.45 -9.67
N LEU A 251 16.35 0.75 -9.09
CA LEU A 251 15.46 1.22 -8.05
C LEU A 251 14.81 2.52 -8.52
N VAL A 252 13.50 2.60 -8.52
CA VAL A 252 12.75 3.84 -8.77
C VAL A 252 12.17 4.32 -7.46
N VAL A 253 12.39 5.58 -7.11
CA VAL A 253 11.84 6.23 -5.92
C VAL A 253 10.93 7.35 -6.36
N PHE A 254 9.66 7.29 -5.97
CA PHE A 254 8.69 8.34 -6.21
C PHE A 254 8.69 9.35 -5.07
N PHE A 255 8.61 10.62 -5.39
CA PHE A 255 8.56 11.73 -4.43
C PHE A 255 7.50 12.75 -4.82
N SER A 256 7.02 13.53 -3.85
CA SER A 256 5.98 14.54 -4.07
C SER A 256 6.52 15.73 -4.85
N ALA A 257 6.04 15.92 -6.07
CA ALA A 257 6.37 17.08 -6.87
C ALA A 257 5.96 18.37 -6.15
N GLN A 258 4.75 18.41 -5.62
CA GLN A 258 4.18 19.55 -4.91
C GLN A 258 5.03 19.97 -3.70
N ASN A 259 5.44 19.01 -2.85
CA ASN A 259 6.23 19.30 -1.66
C ASN A 259 7.62 19.81 -2.01
N VAL A 260 8.26 19.23 -3.04
CA VAL A 260 9.59 19.64 -3.47
C VAL A 260 9.56 21.05 -4.09
N VAL A 261 8.56 21.37 -4.89
CA VAL A 261 8.38 22.71 -5.46
C VAL A 261 8.07 23.75 -4.38
N ALA A 262 7.19 23.42 -3.43
CA ALA A 262 6.88 24.29 -2.29
C ALA A 262 8.12 24.58 -1.43
N ALA A 263 8.89 23.56 -1.09
CA ALA A 263 10.14 23.69 -0.34
C ALA A 263 11.18 24.54 -1.09
N GLY A 264 11.31 24.35 -2.40
CA GLY A 264 12.18 25.16 -3.28
C GLY A 264 11.78 26.64 -3.32
N ALA A 265 10.50 26.95 -3.12
CA ALA A 265 9.97 28.31 -3.02
C ALA A 265 10.03 28.87 -1.59
N GLY A 266 10.56 28.14 -0.59
CA GLY A 266 10.58 28.53 0.81
C GLY A 266 9.19 28.50 1.46
N LEU A 267 8.26 27.77 0.90
CA LEU A 267 6.92 27.55 1.45
C LEU A 267 6.92 26.27 2.31
N GLU A 268 6.09 26.26 3.36
CA GLU A 268 5.84 25.03 4.12
C GLU A 268 5.33 23.93 3.16
N PRO A 269 5.73 22.68 3.38
CA PRO A 269 5.20 21.57 2.61
C PRO A 269 3.67 21.59 2.64
N PHE A 270 3.05 21.36 1.50
CA PHE A 270 1.60 21.29 1.43
C PHE A 270 1.14 20.08 2.26
N VAL A 271 0.71 20.35 3.47
CA VAL A 271 -0.09 19.43 4.26
C VAL A 271 -1.53 19.77 3.94
N GLU A 272 -2.20 18.92 3.18
CA GLU A 272 -3.64 19.09 2.99
C GLU A 272 -4.25 19.12 4.40
N GLU A 273 -4.85 20.26 4.79
CA GLU A 273 -5.69 20.31 5.99
C GLU A 273 -6.84 19.32 5.74
N LEU A 274 -6.63 18.10 6.21
CA LEU A 274 -7.70 17.12 6.24
C LEU A 274 -8.74 17.69 7.18
N GLU A 275 -9.86 18.14 6.63
CA GLU A 275 -11.01 18.47 7.47
C GLU A 275 -11.21 17.30 8.42
N PRO A 276 -11.41 17.59 9.73
CA PRO A 276 -11.65 16.52 10.67
C PRO A 276 -12.79 15.67 10.11
N ILE A 277 -12.52 14.39 9.92
CA ILE A 277 -13.53 13.43 9.44
C ILE A 277 -14.63 13.42 10.52
N ARG A 278 -15.66 14.22 10.32
CA ARG A 278 -16.80 14.34 11.25
C ARG A 278 -17.90 13.33 10.94
N SER A 279 -17.77 12.59 9.86
CA SER A 279 -18.72 11.56 9.43
C SER A 279 -18.01 10.39 8.79
N ASP A 280 -18.55 9.20 8.99
CA ASP A 280 -18.15 7.99 8.30
C ASP A 280 -18.36 8.19 6.79
N PRO A 281 -17.29 8.03 5.99
CA PRO A 281 -17.37 8.34 4.56
C PRO A 281 -18.20 7.33 3.75
N VAL A 282 -18.52 6.18 4.33
CA VAL A 282 -19.36 5.14 3.70
C VAL A 282 -20.83 5.35 4.07
N THR A 283 -21.10 5.64 5.33
CA THR A 283 -22.48 5.73 5.85
C THR A 283 -22.98 7.17 6.01
N GLY A 284 -22.09 8.18 5.99
CA GLY A 284 -22.41 9.57 6.31
C GLY A 284 -22.71 9.81 7.80
N ALA A 285 -22.59 8.77 8.63
CA ALA A 285 -22.85 8.88 10.07
C ALA A 285 -21.76 9.72 10.76
N PRO A 286 -22.11 10.51 11.80
CA PRO A 286 -21.12 11.23 12.58
C PRO A 286 -20.10 10.26 13.21
N ILE A 287 -18.81 10.55 13.10
CA ILE A 287 -17.79 9.79 13.82
C ILE A 287 -17.81 10.25 15.27
N ASP A 288 -18.06 9.31 16.16
CA ASP A 288 -18.03 9.52 17.60
C ASP A 288 -16.56 9.54 18.06
N VAL A 289 -16.01 10.74 18.17
CA VAL A 289 -14.64 10.95 18.66
C VAL A 289 -14.65 10.81 20.18
N LEU A 290 -13.93 9.84 20.69
CA LEU A 290 -13.79 9.56 22.13
C LEU A 290 -13.24 10.77 22.89
N THR A 291 -13.76 11.00 24.08
CA THR A 291 -13.18 11.96 25.00
C THR A 291 -11.74 11.56 25.36
N GLY A 292 -10.95 12.51 25.90
CA GLY A 292 -9.58 12.18 26.32
C GLY A 292 -9.53 11.13 27.42
N GLU A 293 -10.56 11.06 28.25
CA GLU A 293 -10.69 10.14 29.38
C GLU A 293 -11.06 8.73 28.88
N ASP A 294 -12.06 8.62 28.01
CA ASP A 294 -12.45 7.35 27.37
C ASP A 294 -11.30 6.74 26.58
N LEU A 295 -10.60 7.55 25.78
CA LEU A 295 -9.43 7.11 25.03
C LEU A 295 -8.36 6.52 25.94
N LEU A 296 -8.04 7.20 27.06
CA LEU A 296 -7.04 6.75 28.00
C LEU A 296 -7.44 5.45 28.70
N GLU A 297 -8.73 5.30 29.04
CA GLU A 297 -9.27 4.08 29.65
C GLU A 297 -9.17 2.90 28.69
N MET A 298 -9.55 3.08 27.41
CA MET A 298 -9.44 2.04 26.39
C MET A 298 -7.99 1.63 26.12
N LEU A 299 -7.07 2.60 26.03
CA LEU A 299 -5.64 2.31 25.83
C LEU A 299 -5.04 1.57 27.04
N ARG A 300 -5.40 1.95 28.26
CA ARG A 300 -5.00 1.23 29.48
C ARG A 300 -5.55 -0.18 29.51
N ALA A 301 -6.79 -0.37 29.05
CA ALA A 301 -7.39 -1.70 28.95
C ALA A 301 -6.65 -2.57 27.94
N LEU A 302 -6.19 -2.04 26.81
CA LEU A 302 -5.42 -2.80 25.81
C LEU A 302 -3.96 -3.04 26.20
N GLY A 303 -3.41 -2.28 27.14
CA GLY A 303 -1.99 -2.36 27.57
C GLY A 303 -1.63 -3.61 28.37
N ASP A 304 -2.34 -4.73 28.23
CA ASP A 304 -2.09 -6.00 28.94
C ASP A 304 -2.14 -7.18 27.95
N ALA A 305 -1.13 -8.03 27.98
CA ALA A 305 -0.98 -9.12 27.02
C ALA A 305 -2.15 -10.13 27.03
N ASN A 306 -2.73 -10.43 28.22
CA ASN A 306 -3.85 -11.35 28.30
C ASN A 306 -5.15 -10.72 27.77
N ARG A 307 -5.33 -9.40 27.97
CA ARG A 307 -6.48 -8.68 27.42
C ARG A 307 -6.41 -8.59 25.90
N LEU A 308 -5.23 -8.36 25.32
CA LEU A 308 -5.06 -8.44 23.87
C LEU A 308 -5.38 -9.82 23.34
N ARG A 309 -4.91 -10.90 24.00
CA ARG A 309 -5.28 -12.27 23.62
C ARG A 309 -6.77 -12.54 23.72
N ILE A 310 -7.48 -11.96 24.69
CA ILE A 310 -8.94 -12.05 24.78
C ILE A 310 -9.59 -11.37 23.57
N ILE A 311 -9.14 -10.18 23.18
CA ILE A 311 -9.62 -9.48 21.99
C ILE A 311 -9.38 -10.34 20.74
N ASP A 312 -8.19 -10.93 20.60
CA ASP A 312 -7.87 -11.84 19.48
C ASP A 312 -8.82 -13.05 19.43
N LEU A 313 -9.12 -13.66 20.58
CA LEU A 313 -10.06 -14.77 20.65
C LEU A 313 -11.49 -14.36 20.26
N LEU A 314 -11.93 -13.18 20.71
CA LEU A 314 -13.25 -12.63 20.42
C LEU A 314 -13.38 -12.09 18.98
N SER A 315 -12.28 -11.87 18.27
CA SER A 315 -12.30 -11.45 16.86
C SER A 315 -12.96 -12.50 15.96
N SER A 316 -12.82 -13.78 16.33
CA SER A 316 -13.42 -14.92 15.61
C SER A 316 -14.88 -15.16 15.94
N GLY A 317 -15.45 -14.47 16.95
CA GLY A 317 -16.85 -14.60 17.35
C GLY A 317 -17.07 -14.45 18.85
N GLN A 318 -18.31 -14.63 19.26
CA GLN A 318 -18.70 -14.54 20.66
C GLN A 318 -18.27 -15.80 21.43
N LEU A 319 -17.74 -15.63 22.63
CA LEU A 319 -17.34 -16.71 23.52
C LEU A 319 -17.89 -16.50 24.93
N TYR A 320 -18.17 -17.57 25.66
CA TYR A 320 -18.48 -17.48 27.10
C TYR A 320 -17.20 -17.63 27.94
N ALA A 321 -17.22 -17.16 29.17
CA ALA A 321 -16.03 -17.04 30.00
C ALA A 321 -15.20 -18.33 30.16
N GLN A 322 -15.84 -19.49 30.27
CA GLN A 322 -15.12 -20.78 30.40
C GLN A 322 -14.39 -21.20 29.13
N GLU A 323 -14.92 -20.86 27.94
CA GLU A 323 -14.19 -21.06 26.66
C GLU A 323 -12.91 -20.25 26.63
N ILE A 324 -12.99 -18.99 27.07
CA ILE A 324 -11.83 -18.10 27.14
C ILE A 324 -10.80 -18.65 28.16
N VAL A 325 -11.26 -19.14 29.33
CA VAL A 325 -10.39 -19.79 30.31
C VAL A 325 -9.68 -20.99 29.69
N GLY A 326 -10.42 -21.85 28.98
CA GLY A 326 -9.85 -23.04 28.35
C GLY A 326 -8.81 -22.71 27.27
N ARG A 327 -9.06 -21.65 26.45
CA ARG A 327 -8.16 -21.26 25.37
C ARG A 327 -6.93 -20.50 25.86
N LEU A 328 -7.05 -19.70 26.93
CA LEU A 328 -5.94 -18.93 27.48
C LEU A 328 -5.07 -19.72 28.46
N GLY A 329 -5.63 -20.75 29.08
CA GLY A 329 -4.92 -21.56 30.10
C GLY A 329 -4.60 -20.81 31.39
N ILE A 330 -5.36 -19.74 31.74
CA ILE A 330 -5.19 -18.98 32.97
C ILE A 330 -6.37 -19.14 33.92
N ALA A 331 -6.22 -18.76 35.18
CA ALA A 331 -7.23 -18.91 36.21
C ALA A 331 -8.54 -18.19 35.85
N GLN A 332 -9.70 -18.81 36.13
CA GLN A 332 -11.02 -18.23 35.86
C GLN A 332 -11.20 -16.84 36.50
N SER A 333 -10.67 -16.61 37.70
CA SER A 333 -10.69 -15.30 38.38
C SER A 333 -9.90 -14.24 37.66
N ALA A 334 -8.81 -14.60 36.98
CA ALA A 334 -8.01 -13.72 36.15
C ALA A 334 -8.78 -13.35 34.87
N VAL A 335 -9.37 -14.34 34.17
CA VAL A 335 -10.21 -14.09 32.99
C VAL A 335 -11.38 -13.17 33.32
N SER A 336 -12.07 -13.44 34.44
CA SER A 336 -13.18 -12.58 34.90
C SER A 336 -12.75 -11.12 35.11
N ARG A 337 -11.58 -10.89 35.72
CA ARG A 337 -11.05 -9.52 35.90
C ARG A 337 -10.70 -8.86 34.56
N HIS A 338 -10.05 -9.58 33.67
CA HIS A 338 -9.73 -9.06 32.34
C HIS A 338 -10.96 -8.71 31.54
N LEU A 339 -11.98 -9.58 31.53
CA LEU A 339 -13.24 -9.34 30.87
C LEU A 339 -13.97 -8.13 31.45
N SER A 340 -14.03 -7.98 32.79
CA SER A 340 -14.63 -6.82 33.45
C SER A 340 -13.91 -5.51 33.13
N GLN A 341 -12.58 -5.54 32.95
CA GLN A 341 -11.81 -4.37 32.54
C GLN A 341 -12.08 -3.98 31.07
N LEU A 342 -12.15 -4.96 30.17
CA LEU A 342 -12.49 -4.75 28.76
C LEU A 342 -13.93 -4.26 28.60
N GLU A 343 -14.86 -4.82 29.37
CA GLU A 343 -16.27 -4.40 29.40
C GLU A 343 -16.43 -2.93 29.90
N ARG A 344 -15.74 -2.59 30.99
CA ARG A 344 -15.74 -1.22 31.55
C ARG A 344 -15.18 -0.21 30.57
N ALA A 345 -14.12 -0.56 29.87
CA ALA A 345 -13.53 0.27 28.81
C ALA A 345 -14.38 0.32 27.52
N GLY A 346 -15.50 -0.41 27.45
CA GLY A 346 -16.37 -0.45 26.28
C GLY A 346 -15.81 -1.23 25.10
N LEU A 347 -14.72 -1.98 25.27
CA LEU A 347 -14.09 -2.77 24.19
C LEU A 347 -14.81 -4.10 23.94
N VAL A 348 -15.54 -4.57 24.96
CA VAL A 348 -16.27 -5.84 24.94
C VAL A 348 -17.67 -5.59 25.50
N ARG A 349 -18.67 -6.13 24.83
CA ARG A 349 -20.06 -6.16 25.28
C ARG A 349 -20.43 -7.55 25.79
N VAL A 350 -21.37 -7.57 26.76
CA VAL A 350 -21.89 -8.80 27.35
C VAL A 350 -23.31 -9.04 26.89
N GLU A 351 -23.56 -10.22 26.33
CA GLU A 351 -24.88 -10.66 25.92
C GLU A 351 -25.34 -11.85 26.80
N PRO A 352 -26.35 -11.68 27.66
CA PRO A 352 -26.88 -12.78 28.43
C PRO A 352 -27.72 -13.72 27.54
N ARG A 353 -27.38 -15.01 27.49
CA ARG A 353 -28.16 -16.03 26.76
C ARG A 353 -28.31 -17.26 27.63
N ARG A 354 -29.57 -17.68 27.90
CA ARG A 354 -29.91 -18.88 28.65
C ARG A 354 -29.13 -19.01 29.97
N GLY A 355 -28.99 -17.91 30.73
CA GLY A 355 -28.29 -17.87 32.01
C GLY A 355 -26.77 -17.83 31.95
N MET A 356 -26.17 -17.79 30.76
CA MET A 356 -24.72 -17.63 30.56
C MET A 356 -24.42 -16.25 29.96
N LYS A 357 -23.25 -15.70 30.29
CA LYS A 357 -22.73 -14.46 29.74
C LYS A 357 -21.83 -14.75 28.55
N TYR A 358 -22.22 -14.28 27.36
CA TYR A 358 -21.38 -14.27 26.17
C TYR A 358 -20.72 -12.92 26.03
N TYR A 359 -19.46 -12.94 25.65
CA TYR A 359 -18.66 -11.76 25.41
C TYR A 359 -18.39 -11.60 23.92
N ALA A 360 -18.51 -10.40 23.40
CA ALA A 360 -18.25 -10.04 22.01
C ALA A 360 -17.48 -8.72 21.95
N ILE A 361 -16.66 -8.52 20.92
CA ILE A 361 -16.05 -7.22 20.67
C ILE A 361 -17.15 -6.20 20.36
N ASP A 362 -17.06 -5.03 20.97
CA ASP A 362 -17.80 -3.86 20.54
C ASP A 362 -17.04 -3.19 19.38
N ARG A 363 -17.43 -3.55 18.15
CA ARG A 363 -16.73 -3.10 16.94
C ARG A 363 -16.80 -1.60 16.77
N ASP A 364 -17.95 -1.00 17.04
CA ASP A 364 -18.19 0.45 16.88
C ASP A 364 -17.26 1.24 17.80
N ARG A 365 -17.10 0.79 19.06
CA ARG A 365 -16.17 1.41 20.02
C ARG A 365 -14.70 1.20 19.65
N VAL A 366 -14.33 0.06 19.09
CA VAL A 366 -12.96 -0.19 18.61
C VAL A 366 -12.65 0.68 17.39
N GLU A 367 -13.61 0.86 16.50
CA GLU A 367 -13.48 1.77 15.36
C GLU A 367 -13.35 3.22 15.83
N SER A 368 -14.21 3.67 16.79
CA SER A 368 -14.09 5.00 17.39
C SER A 368 -12.74 5.24 18.07
N LEU A 369 -12.13 4.21 18.69
CA LEU A 369 -10.77 4.27 19.24
C LEU A 369 -9.73 4.51 18.14
N ALA A 370 -9.81 3.73 17.07
CA ALA A 370 -8.88 3.84 15.95
C ALA A 370 -8.99 5.22 15.28
N ASP A 371 -10.19 5.71 15.07
CA ASP A 371 -10.43 7.03 14.46
C ASP A 371 -10.00 8.17 15.37
N THR A 372 -10.26 8.07 16.68
CA THR A 372 -9.78 9.07 17.65
C THR A 372 -8.25 9.15 17.67
N LEU A 373 -7.55 8.01 17.60
CA LEU A 373 -6.08 8.00 17.51
C LEU A 373 -5.60 8.62 16.21
N ARG A 374 -6.23 8.32 15.07
CA ARG A 374 -5.92 8.95 13.78
C ARG A 374 -6.09 10.46 13.82
N VAL A 375 -7.19 10.94 14.37
CA VAL A 375 -7.47 12.38 14.52
C VAL A 375 -6.43 13.05 15.40
N ARG A 376 -6.05 12.44 16.54
CA ARG A 376 -5.08 13.05 17.47
C ARG A 376 -3.66 13.07 16.94
N VAL A 377 -3.22 12.03 16.23
CA VAL A 377 -1.90 12.01 15.60
C VAL A 377 -1.82 13.13 14.58
N ARG A 378 -2.86 13.31 13.77
CA ARG A 378 -2.93 14.39 12.78
C ARG A 378 -3.00 15.80 13.39
N GLN A 379 -3.67 15.98 14.53
CA GLN A 379 -3.70 17.27 15.24
C GLN A 379 -2.38 17.61 15.95
N GLY A 380 -1.54 16.63 16.28
CA GLY A 380 -0.20 16.82 16.86
C GLY A 380 0.81 17.35 15.84
N GLU A 381 0.63 17.02 14.56
CA GLU A 381 1.47 17.50 13.47
C GLU A 381 1.23 18.99 13.12
N THR A 382 0.07 19.53 13.48
CA THR A 382 -0.30 20.95 13.27
C THR A 382 0.20 21.89 14.37
N ARG A 383 0.88 21.40 15.42
CA ARG A 383 1.31 22.20 16.59
C ARG A 383 2.82 22.22 16.83
N THR A 384 3.62 21.65 15.98
CA THR A 384 5.10 21.71 16.00
C THR A 384 5.64 22.37 14.78
#